data_45740e33be52b21c78ca37c3980ab0ea
#
_entry.id   45740e33be52b21c78ca37c3980ab0ea
#
_cell.length_a   1.000
_cell.length_b   1.000
_cell.length_c   1.000
_cell.angle_alpha   90.00
_cell.angle_beta   90.00
_cell.angle_gamma   90.00
#
_symmetry.space_group_name_H-M   'P 1'
#
loop_
_entity.id
_entity.type
_entity.pdbx_description
1 polymer ?
#
loop_
_entity_poly.entity_id
_entity_poly.type
_entity_poly.pdbx_seq_one_letter_code
_entity_poly.pdbx_strand_id
1 'polypeptide(L)'
;MVKDQDHLKKKASVCIDLAKKLGATDATAAVMHSVSETVSFRNKKLDESDRSDNLGISLTTYIGKKKSSISSSNLTEDNIKILIERCIETTKITPEDEFNSLPDKELLAKKINDLNLYDDDHIENDNKIEYLREVEEAAFEKKEIINTESGFSESKSNFILASSDGFLNGYKSSSFSASCVTVAKNGNNNMERDYEFTSTCHLCDMLKPNEIGSVAAKKTIQKLNPKKIESEKISVIFDRRISKGILSVLASAISASSIARGTSFLKNKINEEIFSTSINIFDKPDIVKGLGSRYFDDEGVKTEELKLVDQGVLKHYLVDTYNGKKLDLKSNGRCGGTSNLFFDKGSVSYKDLLKLNQKTLYVTETIGHGSNLVTGDYSVGATGFMVCLLYTSDAADDSLR
;
A
#
# COMPACT_ATOMS: atom_id res chain seq x y z
N MET A 1 4.64 5.72 -22.54
CA MET A 1 3.43 6.49 -22.14
C MET A 1 2.22 5.59 -22.03
N VAL A 2 1.37 5.79 -21.02
CA VAL A 2 0.09 5.08 -20.92
C VAL A 2 -0.91 5.55 -21.99
N LYS A 3 -1.81 4.67 -22.41
CA LYS A 3 -2.86 4.96 -23.39
C LYS A 3 -3.77 6.09 -22.90
N ASP A 4 -4.36 6.81 -23.85
CA ASP A 4 -5.29 7.89 -23.56
C ASP A 4 -6.56 7.41 -22.83
N GLN A 5 -7.08 8.28 -21.94
CA GLN A 5 -8.27 7.97 -21.14
C GLN A 5 -9.52 7.73 -21.99
N ASP A 6 -9.71 8.51 -23.06
CA ASP A 6 -10.91 8.40 -23.89
C ASP A 6 -10.95 7.06 -24.63
N HIS A 7 -9.78 6.58 -25.07
CA HIS A 7 -9.66 5.24 -25.64
C HIS A 7 -10.08 4.15 -24.66
N LEU A 8 -9.61 4.23 -23.40
CA LEU A 8 -9.94 3.24 -22.36
C LEU A 8 -11.41 3.34 -21.92
N LYS A 9 -11.95 4.57 -21.79
CA LYS A 9 -13.38 4.82 -21.51
C LYS A 9 -14.27 4.21 -22.57
N LYS A 10 -13.92 4.39 -23.86
CA LYS A 10 -14.67 3.78 -24.97
C LYS A 10 -14.70 2.26 -24.84
N LYS A 11 -13.58 1.62 -24.51
CA LYS A 11 -13.54 0.16 -24.34
C LYS A 11 -14.39 -0.30 -23.14
N ALA A 12 -14.33 0.40 -22.01
CA ALA A 12 -15.14 0.10 -20.84
C ALA A 12 -16.65 0.24 -21.16
N SER A 13 -17.06 1.34 -21.83
CA SER A 13 -18.46 1.56 -22.20
C SER A 13 -18.98 0.48 -23.17
N VAL A 14 -18.20 0.11 -24.19
CA VAL A 14 -18.58 -0.97 -25.14
C VAL A 14 -18.82 -2.28 -24.37
N CYS A 15 -18.02 -2.59 -23.36
CA CYS A 15 -18.21 -3.79 -22.54
C CYS A 15 -19.52 -3.75 -21.75
N ILE A 16 -19.87 -2.61 -21.16
CA ILE A 16 -21.13 -2.43 -20.44
C ILE A 16 -22.32 -2.57 -21.38
N ASP A 17 -22.30 -1.88 -22.51
CA ASP A 17 -23.40 -1.90 -23.50
C ASP A 17 -23.64 -3.30 -24.04
N LEU A 18 -22.57 -4.02 -24.35
CA LEU A 18 -22.68 -5.38 -24.89
C LEU A 18 -23.14 -6.37 -23.79
N ALA A 19 -22.65 -6.25 -22.56
CA ALA A 19 -23.11 -7.07 -21.44
C ALA A 19 -24.61 -6.90 -21.20
N LYS A 20 -25.10 -5.66 -21.23
CA LYS A 20 -26.56 -5.37 -21.14
C LYS A 20 -27.36 -6.00 -22.30
N LYS A 21 -26.85 -5.87 -23.54
CA LYS A 21 -27.50 -6.47 -24.72
C LYS A 21 -27.57 -8.01 -24.64
N LEU A 22 -26.58 -8.64 -24.01
CA LEU A 22 -26.52 -10.09 -23.82
C LEU A 22 -27.26 -10.58 -22.57
N GLY A 23 -27.96 -9.70 -21.86
CA GLY A 23 -28.89 -10.06 -20.79
C GLY A 23 -28.40 -9.88 -19.38
N ALA A 24 -27.27 -9.17 -19.15
CA ALA A 24 -26.92 -8.74 -17.81
C ALA A 24 -27.95 -7.73 -17.28
N THR A 25 -28.41 -7.91 -16.04
CA THR A 25 -29.18 -6.88 -15.33
C THR A 25 -28.31 -5.70 -14.96
N ASP A 26 -27.09 -5.97 -14.54
CA ASP A 26 -26.07 -4.97 -14.24
C ASP A 26 -24.70 -5.47 -14.64
N ALA A 27 -23.76 -4.52 -14.84
CA ALA A 27 -22.38 -4.82 -15.17
C ALA A 27 -21.43 -3.72 -14.69
N THR A 28 -20.18 -4.09 -14.39
CA THR A 28 -19.06 -3.18 -14.20
C THR A 28 -17.88 -3.61 -15.07
N ALA A 29 -17.15 -2.65 -15.61
CA ALA A 29 -15.95 -2.90 -16.39
C ALA A 29 -14.81 -1.98 -15.88
N ALA A 30 -13.75 -2.58 -15.36
CA ALA A 30 -12.53 -1.89 -15.01
C ALA A 30 -11.48 -2.12 -16.10
N VAL A 31 -10.95 -1.05 -16.68
CA VAL A 31 -9.90 -1.11 -17.70
C VAL A 31 -8.67 -0.40 -17.15
N MET A 32 -7.53 -1.06 -17.18
CA MET A 32 -6.27 -0.50 -16.71
C MET A 32 -5.17 -0.71 -17.75
N HIS A 33 -4.42 0.35 -18.00
CA HIS A 33 -3.16 0.30 -18.72
C HIS A 33 -2.05 0.75 -17.79
N SER A 34 -1.05 -0.08 -17.60
CA SER A 34 0.12 0.22 -16.77
C SER A 34 1.41 -0.05 -17.53
N VAL A 35 2.37 0.85 -17.40
CA VAL A 35 3.73 0.69 -17.88
C VAL A 35 4.66 0.84 -16.70
N SER A 36 5.53 -0.12 -16.48
CA SER A 36 6.54 -0.07 -15.44
C SER A 36 7.91 -0.42 -16.00
N GLU A 37 8.92 0.25 -15.47
CA GLU A 37 10.33 -0.01 -15.76
C GLU A 37 11.08 -0.15 -14.45
N THR A 38 11.92 -1.16 -14.37
CA THR A 38 12.74 -1.43 -13.18
C THR A 38 14.18 -1.66 -13.62
N VAL A 39 15.12 -1.05 -12.91
CA VAL A 39 16.55 -1.28 -13.05
C VAL A 39 17.09 -1.68 -11.69
N SER A 40 17.90 -2.71 -11.62
CA SER A 40 18.58 -3.12 -10.41
C SER A 40 20.10 -3.21 -10.59
N PHE A 41 20.79 -2.90 -9.51
CA PHE A 41 22.23 -2.97 -9.40
C PHE A 41 22.62 -3.85 -8.23
N ARG A 42 23.75 -4.53 -8.40
CA ARG A 42 24.39 -5.27 -7.32
C ARG A 42 25.89 -5.07 -7.38
N ASN A 43 26.46 -4.55 -6.30
CA ASN A 43 27.91 -4.31 -6.20
C ASN A 43 28.45 -3.52 -7.39
N LYS A 44 27.82 -2.39 -7.70
CA LYS A 44 28.17 -1.44 -8.78
C LYS A 44 28.04 -2.01 -10.21
N LYS A 45 27.30 -3.10 -10.37
CA LYS A 45 27.05 -3.71 -11.69
C LYS A 45 25.55 -3.78 -11.92
N LEU A 46 25.15 -3.54 -13.17
CA LEU A 46 23.78 -3.78 -13.61
C LEU A 46 23.46 -5.27 -13.42
N ASP A 47 22.39 -5.55 -12.68
CA ASP A 47 21.90 -6.90 -12.41
C ASP A 47 20.73 -7.22 -13.36
N GLU A 48 19.74 -6.35 -13.41
CA GLU A 48 18.53 -6.54 -14.21
C GLU A 48 18.00 -5.21 -14.74
N SER A 49 17.36 -5.25 -15.91
CA SER A 49 16.60 -4.13 -16.48
C SER A 49 15.36 -4.68 -17.16
N ASP A 50 14.19 -4.40 -16.60
CA ASP A 50 12.91 -4.90 -17.06
C ASP A 50 11.96 -3.78 -17.45
N ARG A 51 11.12 -4.08 -18.47
CA ARG A 51 9.99 -3.26 -18.84
C ARG A 51 8.73 -4.11 -18.97
N SER A 52 7.67 -3.70 -18.32
CA SER A 52 6.35 -4.31 -18.43
C SER A 52 5.34 -3.30 -18.98
N ASP A 53 4.54 -3.71 -19.97
CA ASP A 53 3.48 -2.92 -20.58
C ASP A 53 2.19 -3.77 -20.55
N ASN A 54 1.32 -3.49 -19.60
CA ASN A 54 0.15 -4.30 -19.33
C ASN A 54 -1.14 -3.53 -19.60
N LEU A 55 -1.95 -4.02 -20.50
CA LEU A 55 -3.32 -3.55 -20.74
C LEU A 55 -4.29 -4.68 -20.37
N GLY A 56 -5.22 -4.39 -19.48
CA GLY A 56 -6.18 -5.39 -19.00
C GLY A 56 -7.58 -4.82 -18.82
N ILE A 57 -8.55 -5.73 -18.90
CA ILE A 57 -9.94 -5.47 -18.56
C ILE A 57 -10.42 -6.52 -17.55
N SER A 58 -11.18 -6.08 -16.56
CA SER A 58 -11.96 -6.93 -15.69
C SER A 58 -13.44 -6.58 -15.84
N LEU A 59 -14.24 -7.54 -16.24
CA LEU A 59 -15.68 -7.41 -16.40
C LEU A 59 -16.38 -8.20 -15.29
N THR A 60 -17.31 -7.56 -14.60
CA THR A 60 -18.24 -8.22 -13.68
C THR A 60 -19.66 -8.07 -14.22
N THR A 61 -20.42 -9.16 -14.28
CA THR A 61 -21.82 -9.15 -14.71
C THR A 61 -22.74 -9.68 -13.62
N TYR A 62 -23.93 -9.13 -13.58
CA TYR A 62 -25.00 -9.53 -12.68
C TYR A 62 -26.22 -9.95 -13.50
N ILE A 63 -26.93 -11.02 -13.08
CA ILE A 63 -28.24 -11.44 -13.57
C ILE A 63 -29.10 -11.67 -12.33
N GLY A 64 -29.93 -10.70 -12.00
CA GLY A 64 -30.61 -10.68 -10.70
C GLY A 64 -29.57 -10.62 -9.55
N LYS A 65 -29.55 -11.65 -8.73
CA LYS A 65 -28.59 -11.80 -7.60
C LYS A 65 -27.41 -12.71 -7.89
N LYS A 66 -27.29 -13.19 -9.11
CA LYS A 66 -26.13 -13.96 -9.57
C LYS A 66 -25.03 -13.03 -10.03
N LYS A 67 -23.78 -13.37 -9.76
CA LYS A 67 -22.61 -12.56 -10.10
C LYS A 67 -21.46 -13.42 -10.59
N SER A 68 -20.77 -12.99 -11.63
CA SER A 68 -19.45 -13.52 -11.97
C SER A 68 -18.55 -12.43 -12.51
N SER A 69 -17.24 -12.70 -12.48
CA SER A 69 -16.22 -11.79 -12.99
C SER A 69 -15.23 -12.55 -13.84
N ILE A 70 -14.73 -11.90 -14.89
CA ILE A 70 -13.72 -12.44 -15.78
C ILE A 70 -12.76 -11.33 -16.20
N SER A 71 -11.47 -11.66 -16.38
CA SER A 71 -10.45 -10.70 -16.79
C SER A 71 -9.71 -11.18 -18.04
N SER A 72 -9.20 -10.23 -18.83
CA SER A 72 -8.37 -10.52 -20.00
C SER A 72 -7.35 -9.39 -20.22
N SER A 73 -6.19 -9.77 -20.76
CA SER A 73 -5.19 -8.82 -21.29
C SER A 73 -5.35 -8.59 -22.80
N ASN A 74 -6.17 -9.39 -23.49
CA ASN A 74 -6.44 -9.21 -24.91
C ASN A 74 -7.75 -8.40 -25.11
N LEU A 75 -7.59 -7.14 -25.53
CA LEU A 75 -8.68 -6.18 -25.72
C LEU A 75 -9.06 -5.97 -27.21
N THR A 76 -8.81 -6.95 -28.08
CA THR A 76 -9.36 -6.93 -29.45
C THR A 76 -10.89 -7.06 -29.41
N GLU A 77 -11.59 -6.52 -30.39
CA GLU A 77 -13.06 -6.51 -30.41
C GLU A 77 -13.65 -7.91 -30.34
N ASP A 78 -13.08 -8.86 -31.09
CA ASP A 78 -13.53 -10.26 -31.08
C ASP A 78 -13.34 -10.91 -29.71
N ASN A 79 -12.18 -10.68 -29.06
CA ASN A 79 -11.91 -11.25 -27.76
C ASN A 79 -12.78 -10.63 -26.66
N ILE A 80 -13.06 -9.33 -26.72
CA ILE A 80 -13.99 -8.65 -25.80
C ILE A 80 -15.38 -9.28 -25.91
N LYS A 81 -15.86 -9.55 -27.13
CA LYS A 81 -17.17 -10.21 -27.32
C LYS A 81 -17.19 -11.59 -26.68
N ILE A 82 -16.19 -12.43 -26.97
CA ILE A 82 -16.05 -13.77 -26.38
C ILE A 82 -15.99 -13.70 -24.85
N LEU A 83 -15.22 -12.73 -24.31
CA LEU A 83 -15.09 -12.50 -22.87
C LEU A 83 -16.45 -12.23 -22.24
N ILE A 84 -17.24 -11.35 -22.83
CA ILE A 84 -18.56 -10.97 -22.31
C ILE A 84 -19.54 -12.13 -22.39
N GLU A 85 -19.58 -12.84 -23.51
CA GLU A 85 -20.43 -14.04 -23.68
C GLU A 85 -20.12 -15.09 -22.60
N ARG A 86 -18.83 -15.39 -22.38
CA ARG A 86 -18.40 -16.31 -21.32
C ARG A 86 -18.76 -15.81 -19.91
N CYS A 87 -18.61 -14.52 -19.63
CA CYS A 87 -18.98 -13.94 -18.35
C CYS A 87 -20.48 -14.09 -18.10
N ILE A 88 -21.32 -13.82 -19.08
CA ILE A 88 -22.78 -13.97 -19.02
C ILE A 88 -23.18 -15.44 -18.78
N GLU A 89 -22.61 -16.38 -19.56
CA GLU A 89 -22.89 -17.80 -19.36
C GLU A 89 -22.48 -18.29 -17.97
N THR A 90 -21.32 -17.85 -17.50
CA THR A 90 -20.88 -18.16 -16.13
C THR A 90 -21.86 -17.57 -15.10
N THR A 91 -22.32 -16.33 -15.30
CA THR A 91 -23.24 -15.68 -14.35
C THR A 91 -24.57 -16.42 -14.27
N LYS A 92 -25.08 -16.97 -15.40
CA LYS A 92 -26.35 -17.72 -15.42
C LYS A 92 -26.33 -18.96 -14.51
N ILE A 93 -25.17 -19.61 -14.38
CA ILE A 93 -25.02 -20.86 -13.62
C ILE A 93 -24.52 -20.65 -12.18
N THR A 94 -24.08 -19.44 -11.79
CA THR A 94 -23.67 -19.16 -10.41
C THR A 94 -24.89 -19.16 -9.48
N PRO A 95 -24.73 -19.57 -8.22
CA PRO A 95 -25.79 -19.43 -7.21
C PRO A 95 -26.18 -17.96 -7.00
N GLU A 96 -27.43 -17.76 -6.60
CA GLU A 96 -27.91 -16.45 -6.16
C GLU A 96 -27.32 -16.14 -4.77
N ASP A 97 -26.92 -14.87 -4.58
CA ASP A 97 -26.56 -14.31 -3.29
C ASP A 97 -27.24 -12.94 -3.16
N GLU A 98 -28.15 -12.83 -2.19
CA GLU A 98 -29.01 -11.65 -2.00
C GLU A 98 -28.25 -10.34 -1.83
N PHE A 99 -26.99 -10.40 -1.39
CA PHE A 99 -26.14 -9.24 -1.17
C PHE A 99 -25.45 -8.72 -2.45
N ASN A 100 -25.46 -9.50 -3.53
CA ASN A 100 -24.87 -9.08 -4.80
C ASN A 100 -25.64 -7.91 -5.43
N SER A 101 -24.95 -6.81 -5.67
CA SER A 101 -25.49 -5.64 -6.39
C SER A 101 -24.38 -4.63 -6.70
N LEU A 102 -24.70 -3.65 -7.55
CA LEU A 102 -23.94 -2.41 -7.61
C LEU A 102 -24.12 -1.59 -6.33
N PRO A 103 -23.21 -0.64 -6.06
CA PRO A 103 -23.38 0.34 -4.98
C PRO A 103 -24.58 1.25 -5.23
N ASP A 104 -25.07 1.90 -4.18
CA ASP A 104 -26.16 2.87 -4.31
C ASP A 104 -25.64 4.08 -5.12
N LYS A 105 -26.42 4.54 -6.11
CA LYS A 105 -26.02 5.63 -7.03
C LYS A 105 -25.66 6.93 -6.33
N GLU A 106 -26.28 7.19 -5.19
CA GLU A 106 -26.01 8.40 -4.37
C GLU A 106 -24.61 8.41 -3.76
N LEU A 107 -23.99 7.22 -3.57
CA LEU A 107 -22.66 7.06 -3.02
C LEU A 107 -21.55 7.20 -4.08
N LEU A 108 -21.90 7.19 -5.36
CA LEU A 108 -20.92 7.26 -6.45
C LEU A 108 -20.24 8.63 -6.52
N ALA A 109 -18.97 8.63 -6.84
CA ALA A 109 -18.18 9.85 -6.98
C ALA A 109 -18.67 10.70 -8.17
N LYS A 110 -19.09 11.93 -7.90
CA LYS A 110 -19.61 12.88 -8.91
C LYS A 110 -18.58 13.90 -9.36
N LYS A 111 -17.70 14.31 -8.48
CA LYS A 111 -16.63 15.29 -8.76
C LYS A 111 -15.29 14.68 -8.37
N ILE A 112 -14.31 14.95 -9.19
CA ILE A 112 -12.92 14.59 -8.96
C ILE A 112 -12.16 15.90 -8.81
N ASN A 113 -11.61 16.14 -7.60
CA ASN A 113 -10.63 17.22 -7.40
C ASN A 113 -9.27 16.74 -7.90
N ASP A 114 -8.48 17.61 -8.49
CA ASP A 114 -7.14 17.20 -8.90
C ASP A 114 -6.25 16.98 -7.67
N LEU A 115 -5.79 15.77 -7.49
CA LEU A 115 -4.87 15.36 -6.42
C LEU A 115 -3.42 15.31 -6.89
N ASN A 116 -3.16 15.71 -8.14
CA ASN A 116 -1.83 15.70 -8.75
C ASN A 116 -1.11 14.34 -8.59
N LEU A 117 -1.81 13.26 -8.94
CA LEU A 117 -1.32 11.89 -8.77
C LEU A 117 -0.45 11.40 -9.93
N TYR A 118 -0.33 12.20 -10.99
CA TYR A 118 0.35 11.79 -12.21
C TYR A 118 1.43 12.78 -12.60
N ASP A 119 2.61 12.26 -12.86
CA ASP A 119 3.75 12.97 -13.39
C ASP A 119 4.05 12.46 -14.81
N ASP A 120 4.08 13.37 -15.78
CA ASP A 120 4.45 13.04 -17.17
C ASP A 120 5.96 12.85 -17.35
N ASP A 121 6.77 13.33 -16.39
CA ASP A 121 8.22 13.18 -16.46
C ASP A 121 8.60 11.70 -16.57
N HIS A 122 9.58 11.46 -17.44
CA HIS A 122 10.16 10.15 -17.67
C HIS A 122 11.66 10.23 -17.45
N ILE A 123 12.19 9.21 -16.81
CA ILE A 123 13.62 9.08 -16.60
C ILE A 123 14.17 7.98 -17.52
N GLU A 124 15.11 8.34 -18.39
CA GLU A 124 15.77 7.41 -19.29
C GLU A 124 16.57 6.35 -18.52
N ASN A 125 16.71 5.17 -19.10
CA ASN A 125 17.41 4.05 -18.45
C ASN A 125 18.83 4.39 -18.00
N ASP A 126 19.59 5.14 -18.81
CA ASP A 126 20.94 5.55 -18.45
C ASP A 126 20.97 6.45 -17.20
N ASN A 127 19.97 7.30 -17.03
CA ASN A 127 19.83 8.14 -15.85
C ASN A 127 19.41 7.33 -14.60
N LYS A 128 18.59 6.27 -14.78
CA LYS A 128 18.27 5.31 -13.69
C LYS A 128 19.52 4.57 -13.25
N ILE A 129 20.33 4.14 -14.20
CA ILE A 129 21.63 3.49 -13.99
C ILE A 129 22.59 4.41 -13.24
N GLU A 130 22.70 5.66 -13.67
CA GLU A 130 23.58 6.64 -13.01
C GLU A 130 23.11 6.93 -11.57
N TYR A 131 21.81 7.12 -11.37
CA TYR A 131 21.21 7.29 -10.05
C TYR A 131 21.59 6.12 -9.11
N LEU A 132 21.46 4.86 -9.57
CA LEU A 132 21.80 3.68 -8.76
C LEU A 132 23.30 3.54 -8.53
N ARG A 133 24.14 3.96 -9.49
CA ARG A 133 25.60 4.01 -9.31
C ARG A 133 25.97 4.95 -8.18
N GLU A 134 25.43 6.17 -8.17
CA GLU A 134 25.64 7.14 -7.09
C GLU A 134 25.15 6.62 -5.72
N VAL A 135 24.00 5.92 -5.69
CA VAL A 135 23.48 5.27 -4.46
C VAL A 135 24.48 4.29 -3.91
N GLU A 136 25.00 3.37 -4.73
CA GLU A 136 25.94 2.35 -4.27
C GLU A 136 27.34 2.93 -3.95
N GLU A 137 27.79 3.93 -4.69
CA GLU A 137 29.03 4.64 -4.39
C GLU A 137 28.98 5.28 -3.02
N ALA A 138 27.90 5.98 -2.68
CA ALA A 138 27.71 6.55 -1.36
C ALA A 138 27.64 5.50 -0.24
N ALA A 139 27.08 4.32 -0.51
CA ALA A 139 27.07 3.23 0.45
C ALA A 139 28.49 2.68 0.68
N PHE A 140 29.27 2.48 -0.40
CA PHE A 140 30.64 1.95 -0.33
C PHE A 140 31.70 2.95 0.17
N GLU A 141 31.35 4.20 0.46
CA GLU A 141 32.24 5.09 1.22
C GLU A 141 32.58 4.52 2.61
N LYS A 142 31.73 3.67 3.14
CA LYS A 142 31.94 2.95 4.40
C LYS A 142 32.62 1.60 4.13
N LYS A 143 33.84 1.46 4.63
CA LYS A 143 34.68 0.25 4.41
C LYS A 143 34.10 -1.04 5.00
N GLU A 144 33.20 -0.93 5.96
CA GLU A 144 32.47 -2.06 6.56
C GLU A 144 31.43 -2.65 5.61
N ILE A 145 30.98 -1.91 4.61
CA ILE A 145 30.01 -2.37 3.62
C ILE A 145 30.71 -3.30 2.62
N ILE A 146 30.22 -4.53 2.54
CA ILE A 146 30.79 -5.58 1.70
C ILE A 146 29.89 -5.98 0.53
N ASN A 147 28.60 -5.60 0.59
CA ASN A 147 27.62 -5.90 -0.46
C ASN A 147 26.52 -4.84 -0.49
N THR A 148 26.07 -4.52 -1.70
CA THR A 148 24.94 -3.64 -1.95
C THR A 148 24.02 -4.27 -2.98
N GLU A 149 22.74 -4.00 -2.83
CA GLU A 149 21.71 -4.26 -3.83
C GLU A 149 20.80 -3.04 -3.88
N SER A 150 20.71 -2.41 -5.04
CA SER A 150 19.90 -1.21 -5.24
C SER A 150 18.95 -1.38 -6.41
N GLY A 151 17.81 -0.70 -6.34
CA GLY A 151 16.80 -0.76 -7.39
C GLY A 151 16.11 0.58 -7.57
N PHE A 152 15.78 0.88 -8.83
CA PHE A 152 14.95 2.00 -9.25
C PHE A 152 13.75 1.46 -10.01
N SER A 153 12.55 1.91 -9.66
CA SER A 153 11.31 1.56 -10.37
C SER A 153 10.52 2.82 -10.70
N GLU A 154 10.07 2.90 -11.94
CA GLU A 154 9.10 3.86 -12.44
C GLU A 154 7.84 3.10 -12.85
N SER A 155 6.66 3.56 -12.44
CA SER A 155 5.39 3.00 -12.89
C SER A 155 4.40 4.11 -13.19
N LYS A 156 3.70 3.97 -14.32
CA LYS A 156 2.61 4.85 -14.74
C LYS A 156 1.38 4.03 -15.05
N SER A 157 0.24 4.45 -14.59
CA SER A 157 -1.01 3.77 -14.83
C SER A 157 -2.13 4.72 -15.24
N ASN A 158 -3.08 4.20 -16.00
CA ASN A 158 -4.33 4.85 -16.33
C ASN A 158 -5.45 3.84 -16.05
N PHE A 159 -6.32 4.16 -15.12
CA PHE A 159 -7.42 3.34 -14.64
C PHE A 159 -8.75 3.97 -15.02
N ILE A 160 -9.66 3.16 -15.57
CA ILE A 160 -11.04 3.54 -15.89
C ILE A 160 -11.98 2.52 -15.28
N LEU A 161 -13.03 3.01 -14.63
CA LEU A 161 -14.15 2.21 -14.15
C LEU A 161 -15.44 2.70 -14.83
N ALA A 162 -16.20 1.74 -15.36
CA ALA A 162 -17.55 1.96 -15.90
C ALA A 162 -18.54 1.02 -15.23
N SER A 163 -19.78 1.47 -15.06
CA SER A 163 -20.87 0.62 -14.58
C SER A 163 -22.18 0.90 -15.32
N SER A 164 -23.08 -0.07 -15.31
CA SER A 164 -24.36 -0.01 -16.02
C SER A 164 -25.36 1.02 -15.44
N ASP A 165 -25.11 1.54 -14.25
CA ASP A 165 -25.89 2.60 -13.62
C ASP A 165 -25.47 4.02 -14.06
N GLY A 166 -24.51 4.11 -14.99
CA GLY A 166 -24.05 5.36 -15.62
C GLY A 166 -22.75 5.92 -15.06
N PHE A 167 -22.08 5.24 -14.12
CA PHE A 167 -20.75 5.64 -13.69
C PHE A 167 -19.72 5.39 -14.80
N LEU A 168 -18.96 6.40 -15.17
CA LEU A 168 -17.84 6.30 -16.10
C LEU A 168 -16.77 7.33 -15.70
N ASN A 169 -15.77 6.88 -14.99
CA ASN A 169 -14.71 7.76 -14.52
C ASN A 169 -13.36 7.03 -14.46
N GLY A 170 -12.29 7.79 -14.30
CA GLY A 170 -10.95 7.23 -14.20
C GLY A 170 -9.90 8.29 -13.93
N TYR A 171 -8.70 7.85 -13.63
CA TYR A 171 -7.57 8.71 -13.36
C TYR A 171 -6.25 8.04 -13.75
N LYS A 172 -5.25 8.89 -13.94
CA LYS A 172 -3.86 8.47 -14.10
C LYS A 172 -3.16 8.56 -12.76
N SER A 173 -2.16 7.71 -12.56
CA SER A 173 -1.23 7.81 -11.45
C SER A 173 0.17 7.38 -11.87
N SER A 174 1.18 7.92 -11.18
CA SER A 174 2.57 7.55 -11.33
C SER A 174 3.19 7.22 -9.97
N SER A 175 4.25 6.45 -9.99
CA SER A 175 5.09 6.22 -8.83
C SER A 175 6.54 6.04 -9.26
N PHE A 176 7.43 6.66 -8.50
CA PHE A 176 8.88 6.53 -8.63
C PHE A 176 9.40 6.03 -7.29
N SER A 177 10.23 5.01 -7.31
CA SER A 177 10.84 4.48 -6.10
C SER A 177 12.29 4.10 -6.33
N ALA A 178 13.12 4.31 -5.30
CA ALA A 178 14.47 3.80 -5.27
C ALA A 178 14.80 3.25 -3.90
N SER A 179 15.60 2.21 -3.84
CA SER A 179 16.01 1.58 -2.60
C SER A 179 17.45 1.10 -2.67
N CYS A 180 18.08 0.99 -1.51
CA CYS A 180 19.38 0.37 -1.35
C CYS A 180 19.37 -0.51 -0.12
N VAL A 181 19.68 -1.79 -0.30
CA VAL A 181 19.99 -2.74 0.77
C VAL A 181 21.51 -2.84 0.87
N THR A 182 22.03 -2.75 2.07
CA THR A 182 23.47 -2.89 2.33
C THR A 182 23.74 -4.01 3.29
N VAL A 183 24.87 -4.70 3.13
CA VAL A 183 25.38 -5.70 4.05
C VAL A 183 26.73 -5.22 4.56
N ALA A 184 26.85 -5.12 5.88
CA ALA A 184 28.11 -4.79 6.56
C ALA A 184 28.70 -6.01 7.23
N LYS A 185 30.02 -6.04 7.35
CA LYS A 185 30.81 -7.07 8.05
C LYS A 185 31.86 -6.44 8.93
N ASN A 186 32.05 -6.98 10.12
CA ASN A 186 33.15 -6.61 10.99
C ASN A 186 34.26 -7.68 11.06
N GLY A 187 35.34 -7.36 11.78
CA GLY A 187 36.47 -8.27 11.94
C GLY A 187 36.16 -9.62 12.59
N ASN A 188 35.03 -9.77 13.28
CA ASN A 188 34.56 -11.02 13.90
C ASN A 188 33.64 -11.84 13.00
N ASN A 189 33.58 -11.57 11.72
CA ASN A 189 32.71 -12.21 10.73
C ASN A 189 31.20 -12.03 10.97
N ASN A 190 30.77 -11.17 11.89
CA ASN A 190 29.38 -10.81 12.03
C ASN A 190 28.93 -10.00 10.82
N MET A 191 27.81 -10.40 10.22
CA MET A 191 27.20 -9.70 9.10
C MET A 191 25.82 -9.24 9.49
N GLU A 192 25.51 -7.99 9.15
CA GLU A 192 24.19 -7.38 9.35
C GLU A 192 23.75 -6.71 8.08
N ARG A 193 22.43 -6.55 7.92
CA ARG A 193 21.83 -5.84 6.82
C ARG A 193 20.84 -4.78 7.30
N ASP A 194 20.71 -3.72 6.51
CA ASP A 194 19.62 -2.76 6.62
C ASP A 194 19.39 -2.10 5.25
N TYR A 195 18.42 -1.22 5.17
CA TYR A 195 18.05 -0.57 3.93
C TYR A 195 17.55 0.85 4.14
N GLU A 196 17.56 1.61 3.04
CA GLU A 196 16.85 2.89 2.91
C GLU A 196 16.11 2.91 1.57
N PHE A 197 15.03 3.69 1.50
CA PHE A 197 14.25 3.84 0.29
C PHE A 197 13.54 5.19 0.21
N THR A 198 13.16 5.56 -0.99
CA THR A 198 12.20 6.64 -1.28
C THR A 198 11.11 6.12 -2.19
N SER A 199 9.91 6.67 -2.07
CA SER A 199 8.79 6.40 -2.98
C SER A 199 7.88 7.61 -3.04
N THR A 200 7.60 8.10 -4.24
CA THR A 200 6.87 9.34 -4.50
C THR A 200 6.00 9.21 -5.74
N CYS A 201 4.97 10.06 -5.88
CA CYS A 201 4.19 10.17 -7.11
C CYS A 201 4.93 10.94 -8.20
N HIS A 202 5.85 11.84 -7.84
CA HIS A 202 6.57 12.70 -8.76
C HIS A 202 8.07 12.46 -8.68
N LEU A 203 8.75 12.45 -9.83
CA LEU A 203 10.19 12.21 -9.93
C LEU A 203 11.00 13.26 -9.13
N CYS A 204 10.58 14.52 -9.20
CA CYS A 204 11.28 15.62 -8.52
C CYS A 204 11.22 15.56 -6.98
N ASP A 205 10.30 14.77 -6.43
CA ASP A 205 10.13 14.62 -4.97
C ASP A 205 10.96 13.46 -4.40
N MET A 206 11.71 12.72 -5.23
CA MET A 206 12.59 11.63 -4.79
C MET A 206 13.79 12.16 -3.98
N LEU A 207 14.24 11.37 -3.02
CA LEU A 207 15.50 11.63 -2.31
C LEU A 207 16.69 11.60 -3.29
N LYS A 208 17.75 12.30 -2.95
CA LYS A 208 19.00 12.24 -3.71
C LYS A 208 19.67 10.87 -3.53
N PRO A 209 20.38 10.36 -4.56
CA PRO A 209 21.03 9.04 -4.50
C PRO A 209 21.92 8.85 -3.30
N ASN A 210 22.79 9.85 -3.01
CA ASN A 210 23.74 9.79 -1.91
C ASN A 210 23.05 9.71 -0.53
N GLU A 211 21.86 10.29 -0.35
CA GLU A 211 21.10 10.20 0.89
C GLU A 211 20.65 8.75 1.14
N ILE A 212 20.18 8.06 0.11
CA ILE A 212 19.73 6.67 0.22
C ILE A 212 20.91 5.76 0.58
N GLY A 213 21.99 5.81 -0.18
CA GLY A 213 23.16 4.94 0.02
C GLY A 213 23.83 5.14 1.36
N SER A 214 24.12 6.41 1.73
CA SER A 214 24.79 6.74 2.97
C SER A 214 23.95 6.40 4.22
N VAL A 215 22.63 6.63 4.16
CA VAL A 215 21.72 6.29 5.28
C VAL A 215 21.57 4.77 5.42
N ALA A 216 21.45 4.03 4.31
CA ALA A 216 21.41 2.56 4.33
C ALA A 216 22.69 2.00 4.99
N ALA A 217 23.85 2.45 4.54
CA ALA A 217 25.14 2.02 5.09
C ALA A 217 25.28 2.34 6.60
N LYS A 218 24.92 3.57 7.01
CA LYS A 218 24.94 3.99 8.42
C LYS A 218 24.07 3.07 9.29
N LYS A 219 22.83 2.80 8.87
CA LYS A 219 21.88 1.92 9.60
C LYS A 219 22.42 0.50 9.73
N THR A 220 23.01 -0.03 8.66
CA THR A 220 23.57 -1.39 8.66
C THR A 220 24.75 -1.52 9.62
N ILE A 221 25.68 -0.55 9.61
CA ILE A 221 26.85 -0.56 10.48
C ILE A 221 26.43 -0.47 11.96
N GLN A 222 25.41 0.31 12.27
CA GLN A 222 24.88 0.43 13.64
C GLN A 222 24.35 -0.90 14.20
N LYS A 223 23.95 -1.85 13.35
CA LYS A 223 23.48 -3.18 13.76
C LYS A 223 24.61 -4.17 14.04
N LEU A 224 25.86 -3.87 13.68
CA LEU A 224 26.97 -4.79 13.89
C LEU A 224 27.18 -5.09 15.38
N ASN A 225 27.64 -6.32 15.67
CA ASN A 225 27.81 -6.88 17.01
C ASN A 225 26.51 -7.02 17.81
N PRO A 226 25.47 -7.69 17.24
CA PRO A 226 24.21 -7.87 17.92
C PRO A 226 24.38 -8.70 19.19
N LYS A 227 23.57 -8.38 20.21
CA LYS A 227 23.51 -9.13 21.47
C LYS A 227 22.09 -9.68 21.67
N LYS A 228 21.99 -10.88 22.21
CA LYS A 228 20.71 -11.40 22.68
C LYS A 228 20.36 -10.70 23.99
N ILE A 229 19.09 -10.32 24.12
CA ILE A 229 18.54 -9.78 25.36
C ILE A 229 17.83 -10.87 26.15
N GLU A 230 17.77 -10.71 27.47
CA GLU A 230 17.00 -11.60 28.35
C GLU A 230 15.49 -11.38 28.16
N SER A 231 14.69 -12.41 28.51
CA SER A 231 13.24 -12.31 28.49
C SER A 231 12.75 -11.41 29.62
N GLU A 232 12.14 -10.29 29.26
CA GLU A 232 11.61 -9.33 30.23
C GLU A 232 10.41 -8.57 29.66
N LYS A 233 9.61 -7.97 30.54
CA LYS A 233 8.57 -7.02 30.15
C LYS A 233 9.18 -5.62 30.05
N ILE A 234 9.22 -5.07 28.86
CA ILE A 234 9.89 -3.81 28.56
C ILE A 234 9.03 -2.93 27.66
N SER A 235 9.23 -1.63 27.73
CA SER A 235 8.65 -0.67 26.78
C SER A 235 9.25 -0.87 25.38
N VAL A 236 8.40 -0.78 24.35
CA VAL A 236 8.79 -0.95 22.95
C VAL A 236 8.44 0.29 22.17
N ILE A 237 9.39 0.78 21.37
CA ILE A 237 9.17 1.82 20.36
C ILE A 237 9.41 1.19 18.99
N PHE A 238 8.43 1.30 18.10
CA PHE A 238 8.57 0.85 16.71
C PHE A 238 9.13 1.96 15.83
N ASP A 239 10.16 1.65 15.04
CA ASP A 239 10.65 2.53 13.99
C ASP A 239 9.51 2.88 13.01
N ARG A 240 9.56 4.11 12.44
CA ARG A 240 8.55 4.58 11.48
C ARG A 240 8.35 3.65 10.28
N ARG A 241 9.39 2.92 9.85
CA ARG A 241 9.35 2.01 8.71
C ARG A 241 8.50 0.77 8.99
N ILE A 242 8.46 0.32 10.26
CA ILE A 242 7.75 -0.89 10.66
C ILE A 242 6.42 -0.61 11.36
N SER A 243 6.24 0.58 11.93
CA SER A 243 4.98 0.97 12.60
C SER A 243 3.76 0.88 11.67
N LYS A 244 3.95 1.07 10.35
CA LYS A 244 2.92 0.85 9.33
C LYS A 244 2.35 -0.59 9.35
N GLY A 245 3.13 -1.58 9.80
CA GLY A 245 2.67 -2.95 9.94
C GLY A 245 1.50 -3.08 10.93
N ILE A 246 1.51 -2.31 12.03
CA ILE A 246 0.42 -2.27 13.00
C ILE A 246 -0.84 -1.71 12.36
N LEU A 247 -0.72 -0.65 11.55
CA LEU A 247 -1.84 -0.08 10.79
C LEU A 247 -2.41 -1.07 9.77
N SER A 248 -1.56 -1.85 9.11
CA SER A 248 -2.00 -2.88 8.17
C SER A 248 -2.78 -4.02 8.86
N VAL A 249 -2.36 -4.41 10.06
CA VAL A 249 -3.09 -5.38 10.90
C VAL A 249 -4.45 -4.82 11.29
N LEU A 250 -4.50 -3.57 11.75
CA LEU A 250 -5.76 -2.90 12.08
C LEU A 250 -6.68 -2.85 10.86
N ALA A 251 -6.20 -2.38 9.70
CA ALA A 251 -6.99 -2.32 8.47
C ALA A 251 -7.58 -3.67 8.09
N SER A 252 -6.80 -4.75 8.23
CA SER A 252 -7.26 -6.12 7.99
C SER A 252 -8.32 -6.57 9.00
N ALA A 253 -8.15 -6.21 10.28
CA ALA A 253 -9.07 -6.57 11.36
C ALA A 253 -10.41 -5.82 11.25
N ILE A 254 -10.41 -4.54 10.80
CA ILE A 254 -11.62 -3.74 10.63
C ILE A 254 -12.22 -3.82 9.21
N SER A 255 -11.67 -4.66 8.33
CA SER A 255 -12.26 -4.92 7.03
C SER A 255 -13.66 -5.56 7.19
N ALA A 256 -14.67 -4.99 6.52
CA ALA A 256 -16.04 -5.51 6.58
C ALA A 256 -16.11 -7.00 6.18
N SER A 257 -15.23 -7.46 5.30
CA SER A 257 -15.16 -8.88 4.93
C SER A 257 -14.67 -9.77 6.09
N SER A 258 -13.70 -9.32 6.88
CA SER A 258 -13.25 -10.05 8.09
C SER A 258 -14.31 -10.03 9.18
N ILE A 259 -15.00 -8.91 9.35
CA ILE A 259 -16.11 -8.74 10.29
C ILE A 259 -17.29 -9.65 9.93
N ALA A 260 -17.72 -9.64 8.68
CA ALA A 260 -18.84 -10.44 8.18
C ALA A 260 -18.59 -11.96 8.31
N ARG A 261 -17.35 -12.39 8.05
CA ARG A 261 -16.94 -13.79 8.22
C ARG A 261 -16.74 -14.19 9.69
N GLY A 262 -16.71 -13.24 10.63
CA GLY A 262 -16.43 -13.52 12.02
C GLY A 262 -14.97 -13.90 12.30
N THR A 263 -14.03 -13.50 11.43
CA THR A 263 -12.60 -13.81 11.53
C THR A 263 -11.78 -12.64 12.07
N SER A 264 -12.42 -11.72 12.80
CA SER A 264 -11.77 -10.58 13.42
C SER A 264 -12.13 -10.46 14.90
N PHE A 265 -11.11 -10.26 15.75
CA PHE A 265 -11.27 -9.96 17.17
C PHE A 265 -11.92 -8.58 17.41
N LEU A 266 -11.99 -7.72 16.38
CA LEU A 266 -12.66 -6.43 16.43
C LEU A 266 -14.14 -6.48 15.98
N LYS A 267 -14.70 -7.69 15.76
CA LYS A 267 -16.13 -7.85 15.51
C LYS A 267 -16.94 -7.29 16.67
N ASN A 268 -17.96 -6.48 16.39
CA ASN A 268 -18.83 -5.82 17.36
C ASN A 268 -18.12 -4.82 18.29
N LYS A 269 -16.94 -4.29 17.89
CA LYS A 269 -16.16 -3.34 18.67
C LYS A 269 -16.32 -1.87 18.26
N ILE A 270 -17.28 -1.54 17.38
CA ILE A 270 -17.62 -0.14 17.06
C ILE A 270 -18.06 0.58 18.35
N ASN A 271 -17.50 1.77 18.57
CA ASN A 271 -17.65 2.62 19.75
C ASN A 271 -17.03 2.05 21.03
N GLU A 272 -16.21 1.00 20.95
CA GLU A 272 -15.40 0.53 22.07
C GLU A 272 -13.96 1.06 21.99
N GLU A 273 -13.34 1.23 23.14
CA GLU A 273 -11.94 1.59 23.27
C GLU A 273 -11.06 0.39 22.89
N ILE A 274 -10.21 0.56 21.86
CA ILE A 274 -9.28 -0.47 21.39
C ILE A 274 -7.82 -0.02 21.49
N PHE A 275 -7.59 1.26 21.74
CA PHE A 275 -6.29 1.87 21.98
C PHE A 275 -6.39 2.87 23.12
N SER A 276 -5.24 3.34 23.61
CA SER A 276 -5.18 4.47 24.54
C SER A 276 -5.86 5.72 23.94
N THR A 277 -6.46 6.55 24.82
CA THR A 277 -7.14 7.81 24.44
C THR A 277 -6.24 8.81 23.70
N SER A 278 -4.92 8.66 23.77
CA SER A 278 -3.97 9.47 23.00
C SER A 278 -3.88 9.10 21.51
N ILE A 279 -4.47 7.98 21.10
CA ILE A 279 -4.34 7.45 19.74
C ILE A 279 -5.51 7.89 18.87
N ASN A 280 -5.16 8.55 17.75
CA ASN A 280 -6.07 8.83 16.65
C ASN A 280 -5.52 8.21 15.37
N ILE A 281 -6.38 7.58 14.56
CA ILE A 281 -6.00 6.96 13.28
C ILE A 281 -6.94 7.44 12.20
N PHE A 282 -6.35 7.92 11.10
CA PHE A 282 -7.06 8.46 9.95
C PHE A 282 -6.74 7.67 8.70
N ASP A 283 -7.73 7.59 7.81
CA ASP A 283 -7.54 7.23 6.40
C ASP A 283 -8.00 8.39 5.52
N LYS A 284 -7.04 9.03 4.81
CA LYS A 284 -7.26 10.23 3.99
C LYS A 284 -7.03 9.91 2.52
N PRO A 285 -8.07 9.86 1.69
CA PRO A 285 -7.95 9.55 0.27
C PRO A 285 -7.51 10.75 -0.59
N ASP A 286 -7.52 11.97 -0.07
CA ASP A 286 -7.41 13.23 -0.78
C ASP A 286 -6.10 14.00 -0.55
N ILE A 287 -5.05 13.30 -0.11
CA ILE A 287 -3.72 13.90 0.03
C ILE A 287 -3.14 14.15 -1.37
N VAL A 288 -2.84 15.42 -1.67
CA VAL A 288 -2.17 15.81 -2.93
C VAL A 288 -0.82 15.08 -3.03
N LYS A 289 -0.54 14.46 -4.18
CA LYS A 289 0.62 13.60 -4.43
C LYS A 289 0.75 12.41 -3.45
N GLY A 290 -0.32 12.04 -2.77
CA GLY A 290 -0.31 10.89 -1.85
C GLY A 290 -0.31 9.57 -2.61
N LEU A 291 0.63 8.66 -2.30
CA LEU A 291 0.76 7.37 -2.98
C LEU A 291 -0.47 6.46 -2.83
N GLY A 292 -1.23 6.60 -1.76
CA GLY A 292 -2.48 5.88 -1.53
C GLY A 292 -3.72 6.69 -1.88
N SER A 293 -3.56 7.93 -2.38
CA SER A 293 -4.69 8.80 -2.70
C SER A 293 -5.46 8.28 -3.91
N ARG A 294 -6.79 8.44 -3.86
CA ARG A 294 -7.70 8.01 -4.90
C ARG A 294 -9.00 8.81 -4.88
N TYR A 295 -9.61 8.95 -6.02
CA TYR A 295 -10.83 9.76 -6.19
C TYR A 295 -12.11 9.00 -5.84
N PHE A 296 -12.08 7.68 -5.99
CA PHE A 296 -13.14 6.73 -5.68
C PHE A 296 -12.54 5.35 -5.43
N ASP A 297 -13.28 4.49 -4.80
CA ASP A 297 -12.88 3.11 -4.53
C ASP A 297 -13.11 2.18 -5.75
N ASP A 298 -12.83 0.90 -5.60
CA ASP A 298 -12.92 -0.07 -6.70
C ASP A 298 -14.35 -0.32 -7.19
N GLU A 299 -15.36 0.22 -6.50
CA GLU A 299 -16.76 0.18 -6.90
C GLU A 299 -17.28 1.52 -7.46
N GLY A 300 -16.43 2.56 -7.49
CA GLY A 300 -16.80 3.92 -7.89
C GLY A 300 -17.43 4.76 -6.78
N VAL A 301 -17.47 4.23 -5.56
CA VAL A 301 -17.98 4.95 -4.39
C VAL A 301 -17.00 6.06 -4.00
N LYS A 302 -17.56 7.24 -3.72
CA LYS A 302 -16.79 8.40 -3.28
C LYS A 302 -15.98 8.07 -2.03
N THR A 303 -14.73 8.44 -2.06
CA THR A 303 -13.84 8.36 -0.90
C THR A 303 -13.82 9.69 -0.14
N GLU A 304 -13.91 9.61 1.17
CA GLU A 304 -13.82 10.76 2.09
C GLU A 304 -12.89 10.42 3.25
N GLU A 305 -12.36 11.44 3.95
CA GLU A 305 -11.57 11.20 5.15
C GLU A 305 -12.39 10.42 6.18
N LEU A 306 -11.81 9.36 6.73
CA LEU A 306 -12.36 8.60 7.84
C LEU A 306 -11.42 8.68 9.04
N LYS A 307 -11.93 9.12 10.17
CA LYS A 307 -11.28 8.96 11.46
C LYS A 307 -11.64 7.58 11.99
N LEU A 308 -10.81 6.59 11.67
CA LEU A 308 -11.06 5.18 12.00
C LEU A 308 -11.03 4.92 13.50
N VAL A 309 -10.10 5.58 14.19
CA VAL A 309 -9.99 5.56 15.64
C VAL A 309 -9.95 7.00 16.15
N ASP A 310 -10.83 7.33 17.07
CA ASP A 310 -10.94 8.64 17.71
C ASP A 310 -10.72 8.51 19.22
N GLN A 311 -9.64 9.11 19.72
CA GLN A 311 -9.25 9.02 21.14
C GLN A 311 -9.31 7.57 21.65
N GLY A 312 -8.71 6.65 20.91
CA GLY A 312 -8.67 5.23 21.25
C GLY A 312 -9.90 4.42 20.89
N VAL A 313 -11.01 5.07 20.53
CA VAL A 313 -12.31 4.44 20.26
C VAL A 313 -12.46 4.11 18.78
N LEU A 314 -12.76 2.85 18.44
CA LEU A 314 -13.03 2.45 17.06
C LEU A 314 -14.35 3.06 16.55
N LYS A 315 -14.29 3.82 15.46
CA LYS A 315 -15.45 4.53 14.88
C LYS A 315 -16.00 3.88 13.61
N HIS A 316 -15.14 3.31 12.78
CA HIS A 316 -15.56 2.82 11.47
C HIS A 316 -14.89 1.48 11.14
N TYR A 317 -15.66 0.61 10.46
CA TYR A 317 -15.11 -0.48 9.64
C TYR A 317 -14.79 0.04 8.24
N LEU A 318 -13.99 -0.71 7.49
CA LEU A 318 -13.73 -0.45 6.05
C LEU A 318 -14.77 -1.24 5.26
N VAL A 319 -15.76 -0.53 4.70
CA VAL A 319 -16.99 -1.13 4.18
C VAL A 319 -17.09 -1.00 2.68
N ASP A 320 -17.14 -2.13 1.97
CA ASP A 320 -17.55 -2.26 0.58
C ASP A 320 -19.07 -2.54 0.47
N THR A 321 -19.63 -2.50 -0.73
CA THR A 321 -21.08 -2.67 -0.93
C THR A 321 -21.59 -4.05 -0.50
N TYR A 322 -20.89 -5.12 -0.88
CA TYR A 322 -21.33 -6.49 -0.61
C TYR A 322 -21.32 -6.82 0.89
N ASN A 323 -20.18 -6.58 1.54
CA ASN A 323 -20.07 -6.85 2.98
C ASN A 323 -20.85 -5.85 3.82
N GLY A 324 -21.02 -4.61 3.32
CA GLY A 324 -21.89 -3.63 3.94
C GLY A 324 -23.33 -4.13 4.06
N LYS A 325 -23.89 -4.68 2.99
CA LYS A 325 -25.24 -5.29 3.00
C LYS A 325 -25.36 -6.47 3.97
N LYS A 326 -24.33 -7.30 4.08
CA LYS A 326 -24.28 -8.40 5.08
C LYS A 326 -24.31 -7.92 6.53
N LEU A 327 -23.78 -6.72 6.78
CA LEU A 327 -23.63 -6.15 8.10
C LEU A 327 -24.67 -5.08 8.42
N ASP A 328 -25.61 -4.82 7.50
CA ASP A 328 -26.56 -3.70 7.55
C ASP A 328 -25.83 -2.33 7.69
N LEU A 329 -24.75 -2.16 6.94
CA LEU A 329 -23.95 -0.95 6.85
C LEU A 329 -23.89 -0.42 5.42
N LYS A 330 -23.74 0.89 5.25
CA LYS A 330 -23.49 1.50 3.94
C LYS A 330 -22.00 1.44 3.61
N SER A 331 -21.69 1.23 2.30
CA SER A 331 -20.32 1.39 1.80
C SER A 331 -19.79 2.79 2.12
N ASN A 332 -18.54 2.87 2.54
CA ASN A 332 -17.88 4.13 2.89
C ASN A 332 -16.66 4.43 2.00
N GLY A 333 -16.67 3.90 0.78
CA GLY A 333 -15.62 4.14 -0.20
C GLY A 333 -14.31 3.41 0.12
N ARG A 334 -14.42 2.21 0.67
CA ARG A 334 -13.25 1.39 1.04
C ARG A 334 -13.23 0.00 0.40
N CYS A 335 -13.96 -0.18 -0.70
CA CYS A 335 -13.71 -1.32 -1.57
C CYS A 335 -12.27 -1.25 -2.10
N GLY A 336 -11.51 -2.34 -2.01
CA GLY A 336 -10.08 -2.35 -2.31
C GLY A 336 -9.16 -1.90 -1.16
N GLY A 337 -9.72 -1.56 0.02
CA GLY A 337 -8.94 -1.25 1.23
C GLY A 337 -8.78 0.24 1.55
N THR A 338 -7.77 0.55 2.35
CA THR A 338 -7.45 1.92 2.77
C THR A 338 -6.79 2.73 1.67
N SER A 339 -6.80 4.06 1.85
CA SER A 339 -6.04 5.03 1.06
C SER A 339 -4.72 5.38 1.77
N ASN A 340 -4.58 6.61 2.28
CA ASN A 340 -3.43 7.00 3.08
C ASN A 340 -3.77 6.83 4.57
N LEU A 341 -3.36 5.72 5.14
CA LEU A 341 -3.62 5.35 6.53
C LEU A 341 -2.46 5.77 7.42
N PHE A 342 -2.72 6.51 8.49
CA PHE A 342 -1.68 6.99 9.40
C PHE A 342 -2.19 7.22 10.83
N PHE A 343 -1.25 7.15 11.78
CA PHE A 343 -1.46 7.68 13.11
C PHE A 343 -1.39 9.20 13.09
N ASP A 344 -2.21 9.86 13.88
CA ASP A 344 -2.05 11.29 14.14
C ASP A 344 -0.73 11.56 14.86
N LYS A 345 -0.20 12.76 14.67
CA LYS A 345 1.06 13.15 15.32
C LYS A 345 0.86 13.23 16.82
N GLY A 346 1.73 12.55 17.57
CA GLY A 346 1.84 12.72 19.01
C GLY A 346 2.47 14.06 19.38
N SER A 347 2.35 14.44 20.64
CA SER A 347 2.96 15.66 21.20
C SER A 347 4.43 15.50 21.59
N VAL A 348 4.93 14.27 21.67
CA VAL A 348 6.30 13.95 22.13
C VAL A 348 7.23 13.82 20.92
N SER A 349 8.36 14.51 20.96
CA SER A 349 9.38 14.37 19.92
C SER A 349 10.02 12.98 19.95
N TYR A 350 10.61 12.53 18.82
CA TYR A 350 11.32 11.25 18.76
C TYR A 350 12.44 11.16 19.82
N LYS A 351 13.22 12.25 20.02
CA LYS A 351 14.29 12.29 21.02
C LYS A 351 13.76 12.16 22.46
N ASP A 352 12.63 12.79 22.74
CA ASP A 352 12.01 12.72 24.07
C ASP A 352 11.32 11.37 24.28
N LEU A 353 10.73 10.78 23.23
CA LEU A 353 10.13 9.45 23.28
C LEU A 353 11.14 8.39 23.72
N LEU A 354 12.39 8.48 23.22
CA LEU A 354 13.47 7.57 23.61
C LEU A 354 13.90 7.74 25.09
N LYS A 355 13.56 8.87 25.71
CA LYS A 355 13.89 9.19 27.10
C LYS A 355 12.75 8.95 28.10
N LEU A 356 11.56 8.55 27.64
CA LEU A 356 10.39 8.39 28.53
C LEU A 356 10.57 7.28 29.59
N ASN A 357 11.33 6.25 29.29
CA ASN A 357 11.53 5.12 30.16
C ASN A 357 13.03 4.85 30.40
N GLN A 358 13.35 4.31 31.56
CA GLN A 358 14.74 3.96 31.90
C GLN A 358 15.34 2.94 30.93
N LYS A 359 14.53 2.04 30.39
CA LYS A 359 14.92 0.99 29.44
C LYS A 359 13.82 0.79 28.41
N THR A 360 14.19 0.84 27.13
CA THR A 360 13.27 0.73 26.00
C THR A 360 13.91 -0.07 24.88
N LEU A 361 13.14 -0.95 24.25
CA LEU A 361 13.55 -1.63 23.03
C LEU A 361 13.05 -0.81 21.82
N TYR A 362 13.95 -0.22 21.06
CA TYR A 362 13.68 0.44 19.80
C TYR A 362 13.79 -0.59 18.67
N VAL A 363 12.63 -1.06 18.17
CA VAL A 363 12.54 -2.12 17.16
C VAL A 363 12.63 -1.51 15.76
N THR A 364 13.62 -1.93 14.98
CA THR A 364 13.88 -1.45 13.61
C THR A 364 13.46 -2.44 12.54
N GLU A 365 13.28 -3.70 12.89
CA GLU A 365 12.85 -4.75 11.96
C GLU A 365 12.04 -5.82 12.71
N THR A 366 11.02 -6.36 12.05
CA THR A 366 10.25 -7.52 12.52
C THR A 366 10.35 -8.65 11.53
N ILE A 367 10.39 -9.90 12.03
CA ILE A 367 10.53 -11.12 11.23
C ILE A 367 9.32 -12.00 11.47
N GLY A 368 8.67 -12.41 10.38
CA GLY A 368 7.51 -13.29 10.39
C GLY A 368 6.17 -12.55 10.36
N HIS A 369 5.11 -13.33 10.21
CA HIS A 369 3.71 -12.88 10.23
C HIS A 369 3.12 -13.22 11.60
N GLY A 370 3.22 -12.31 12.56
CA GLY A 370 2.91 -12.57 13.96
C GLY A 370 1.52 -12.18 14.40
N SER A 371 0.64 -11.70 13.52
CA SER A 371 -0.71 -11.29 13.91
C SER A 371 -1.74 -12.39 13.67
N ASN A 372 -2.51 -12.72 14.72
CA ASN A 372 -3.69 -13.56 14.61
C ASN A 372 -4.94 -12.68 14.67
N LEU A 373 -5.60 -12.49 13.53
CA LEU A 373 -6.77 -11.61 13.43
C LEU A 373 -8.00 -12.16 14.20
N VAL A 374 -8.04 -13.45 14.51
CA VAL A 374 -9.17 -14.04 15.23
C VAL A 374 -9.07 -13.77 16.73
N THR A 375 -7.87 -13.88 17.30
CA THR A 375 -7.62 -13.74 18.74
C THR A 375 -7.09 -12.36 19.13
N GLY A 376 -6.48 -11.63 18.19
CA GLY A 376 -5.80 -10.37 18.47
C GLY A 376 -4.36 -10.53 18.97
N ASP A 377 -3.85 -11.75 19.03
CA ASP A 377 -2.48 -12.01 19.46
C ASP A 377 -1.47 -11.48 18.42
N TYR A 378 -0.38 -10.89 18.91
CA TYR A 378 0.73 -10.42 18.09
C TYR A 378 2.06 -10.94 18.66
N SER A 379 2.76 -11.74 17.86
CA SER A 379 4.05 -12.31 18.26
C SER A 379 4.97 -12.40 17.06
N VAL A 380 6.08 -11.64 17.06
CA VAL A 380 7.06 -11.57 15.96
C VAL A 380 8.47 -11.65 16.50
N GLY A 381 9.38 -12.20 15.70
CA GLY A 381 10.81 -11.95 15.90
C GLY A 381 11.10 -10.47 15.69
N ALA A 382 12.01 -9.90 16.49
CA ALA A 382 12.36 -8.48 16.36
C ALA A 382 13.86 -8.27 16.48
N THR A 383 14.37 -7.30 15.71
CA THR A 383 15.71 -6.73 15.88
C THR A 383 15.61 -5.24 16.11
N GLY A 384 16.58 -4.69 16.86
CA GLY A 384 16.54 -3.28 17.19
C GLY A 384 17.67 -2.90 18.15
N PHE A 385 17.46 -1.80 18.87
CA PHE A 385 18.42 -1.25 19.80
C PHE A 385 17.85 -1.16 21.21
N MET A 386 18.66 -1.53 22.18
CA MET A 386 18.34 -1.29 23.59
C MET A 386 18.73 0.14 23.95
N VAL A 387 17.76 0.96 24.30
CA VAL A 387 17.96 2.33 24.78
C VAL A 387 17.87 2.36 26.29
N CYS A 388 18.97 2.77 26.95
CA CYS A 388 19.06 2.87 28.40
C CYS A 388 19.49 4.29 28.82
N LEU A 389 18.73 4.96 29.67
CA LEU A 389 19.02 6.33 30.12
C LEU A 389 20.38 6.47 30.84
N LEU A 390 20.88 5.39 31.45
CA LEU A 390 22.18 5.41 32.16
C LEU A 390 23.39 5.54 31.24
N TYR A 391 23.21 5.38 29.90
CA TYR A 391 24.30 5.46 28.92
C TYR A 391 24.11 6.60 27.90
N THR A 392 23.15 7.50 28.12
CA THR A 392 22.84 8.58 27.16
C THR A 392 23.77 9.79 27.22
N SER A 393 24.83 9.80 28.07
CA SER A 393 25.77 10.93 28.07
C SER A 393 26.75 10.94 26.90
N ASP A 394 27.11 9.78 26.31
CA ASP A 394 28.14 9.75 25.26
C ASP A 394 27.80 8.99 23.97
N ALA A 395 26.88 8.01 23.98
CA ALA A 395 26.66 7.17 22.80
C ALA A 395 25.46 7.58 21.93
N ALA A 396 24.49 8.30 22.48
CA ALA A 396 23.28 8.68 21.75
C ALA A 396 23.43 9.93 20.88
N ASP A 397 24.42 10.78 21.15
CA ASP A 397 24.65 12.03 20.42
C ASP A 397 25.40 11.80 19.11
N ASP A 398 26.25 10.76 19.03
CA ASP A 398 26.99 10.42 17.81
C ASP A 398 26.30 9.45 16.86
N SER A 399 25.28 8.69 17.33
CA SER A 399 24.62 7.68 16.51
C SER A 399 23.32 8.15 15.82
N LEU A 400 22.81 9.34 16.17
CA LEU A 400 21.52 9.87 15.70
C LEU A 400 21.63 11.19 14.92
N ARG A 401 22.87 11.63 14.57
CA ARG A 401 23.11 12.77 13.68
C ARG A 401 23.22 12.36 12.23
#